data_7c3fc33b15d2a2e959eeb01ec7782268
#
_entry.id   7c3fc33b15d2a2e959eeb01ec7782268
#
_cell.length_a   1.000
_cell.length_b   1.000
_cell.length_c   1.000
_cell.angle_alpha   90.00
_cell.angle_beta   90.00
_cell.angle_gamma   90.00
#
_symmetry.space_group_name_H-M   'P 1'
#
loop_
_entity.id
_entity.type
_entity.pdbx_description
1 polymer ?
#
loop_
_entity_poly.entity_id
_entity_poly.type
_entity_poly.pdbx_seq_one_letter_code
_entity_poly.pdbx_strand_id
1 'polypeptide(L)'
;NGVLEATSGYMGGEIENPTYEQVSMGNTGHAEVVEIEYDPNIITYNELLEVFWRNIDPTALNYQFADVGSQYRTEIFTVGPKQMDEAIKSRDELENSNKFDKPIVTAITEAPVFYIAEEYHQDFYKKQSARYKIYAEASGRKGFLEKTWSED
;
A
#
# COMPACT_ATOMS: atom_id res chain seq x y z
N ASN A 1 -4.23 -4.60 -16.31
CA ASN A 1 -5.57 -4.65 -16.93
C ASN A 1 -6.64 -4.89 -15.90
N GLY A 2 -7.80 -4.25 -16.09
CA GLY A 2 -8.93 -4.37 -15.17
C GLY A 2 -8.97 -3.28 -14.12
N VAL A 3 -7.90 -2.54 -13.90
CA VAL A 3 -7.92 -1.36 -13.03
C VAL A 3 -8.45 -0.19 -13.84
N LEU A 4 -9.57 0.37 -13.39
CA LEU A 4 -10.25 1.48 -14.07
C LEU A 4 -9.65 2.82 -13.65
N GLU A 5 -9.32 2.96 -12.36
CA GLU A 5 -8.74 4.18 -11.83
C GLU A 5 -7.93 3.86 -10.57
N ALA A 6 -6.81 4.56 -10.39
CA ALA A 6 -6.00 4.50 -9.18
C ALA A 6 -5.81 5.93 -8.67
N THR A 7 -6.28 6.20 -7.46
CA THR A 7 -6.29 7.55 -6.89
C THR A 7 -5.50 7.56 -5.58
N SER A 8 -4.45 8.37 -5.52
CA SER A 8 -3.68 8.54 -4.30
C SER A 8 -4.44 9.39 -3.28
N GLY A 9 -4.28 9.06 -2.00
CA GLY A 9 -4.96 9.79 -0.95
C GLY A 9 -4.48 9.42 0.43
N TYR A 10 -5.27 9.81 1.42
CA TYR A 10 -4.97 9.62 2.84
C TYR A 10 -6.16 8.99 3.54
N MET A 11 -5.89 8.07 4.45
CA MET A 11 -6.96 7.33 5.12
C MET A 11 -6.48 6.77 6.46
N GLY A 12 -7.42 6.61 7.40
CA GLY A 12 -7.16 5.93 8.66
C GLY A 12 -6.79 6.82 9.82
N GLY A 13 -6.68 8.13 9.62
CA GLY A 13 -6.37 9.10 10.65
C GLY A 13 -7.59 9.91 11.09
N GLU A 14 -7.34 10.90 11.93
CA GLU A 14 -8.40 11.70 12.58
C GLU A 14 -8.58 13.09 11.98
N ILE A 15 -7.57 13.60 11.27
CA ILE A 15 -7.62 14.97 10.73
C ILE A 15 -8.47 14.99 9.48
N GLU A 16 -9.50 15.85 9.44
CA GLU A 16 -10.34 16.01 8.25
C GLU A 16 -9.63 16.84 7.20
N ASN A 17 -9.79 16.47 5.94
CA ASN A 17 -9.21 17.16 4.79
C ASN A 17 -7.72 17.48 4.96
N PRO A 18 -6.89 16.46 5.26
CA PRO A 18 -5.47 16.69 5.51
C PRO A 18 -4.74 17.16 4.26
N THR A 19 -3.68 17.96 4.45
CA THR A 19 -2.78 18.33 3.37
C THR A 19 -1.57 17.38 3.36
N TYR A 20 -0.83 17.37 2.25
CA TYR A 20 0.40 16.60 2.16
C TYR A 20 1.37 16.97 3.28
N GLU A 21 1.52 18.26 3.54
CA GLU A 21 2.43 18.75 4.59
C GLU A 21 2.01 18.22 5.96
N GLN A 22 0.71 18.21 6.27
CA GLN A 22 0.21 17.67 7.53
C GLN A 22 0.49 16.17 7.66
N VAL A 23 0.22 15.40 6.61
CA VAL A 23 0.45 13.96 6.62
C VAL A 23 1.94 13.65 6.72
N SER A 24 2.78 14.38 5.99
CA SER A 24 4.23 14.14 5.98
C SER A 24 4.89 14.44 7.32
N MET A 25 4.27 15.28 8.16
CA MET A 25 4.74 15.52 9.53
C MET A 25 4.48 14.33 10.46
N GLY A 26 3.63 13.39 10.05
CA GLY A 26 3.42 12.15 10.78
C GLY A 26 2.50 12.22 11.99
N ASN A 27 1.73 13.30 12.14
CA ASN A 27 0.88 13.50 13.32
C ASN A 27 -0.63 13.53 13.02
N THR A 28 -1.05 13.16 11.82
CA THR A 28 -2.47 13.08 11.45
C THR A 28 -3.09 11.73 11.72
N GLY A 29 -2.28 10.69 11.89
CA GLY A 29 -2.74 9.31 11.98
C GLY A 29 -3.06 8.68 10.63
N HIS A 30 -3.09 9.46 9.54
CA HIS A 30 -3.38 8.93 8.21
C HIS A 30 -2.21 8.14 7.63
N ALA A 31 -2.55 7.08 6.87
CA ALA A 31 -1.61 6.42 5.97
C ALA A 31 -1.74 7.03 4.57
N GLU A 32 -0.65 7.04 3.82
CA GLU A 32 -0.70 7.31 2.39
C GLU A 32 -1.19 6.06 1.69
N VAL A 33 -2.27 6.18 0.91
CA VAL A 33 -2.95 5.03 0.30
C VAL A 33 -3.24 5.29 -1.17
N VAL A 34 -3.56 4.21 -1.88
CA VAL A 34 -4.08 4.27 -3.24
C VAL A 34 -5.44 3.59 -3.22
N GLU A 35 -6.46 4.31 -3.66
CA GLU A 35 -7.79 3.74 -3.89
C GLU A 35 -7.84 3.17 -5.29
N ILE A 36 -8.20 1.90 -5.40
CA ILE A 36 -8.27 1.19 -6.68
C ILE A 36 -9.73 0.93 -7.03
N GLU A 37 -10.16 1.50 -8.16
CA GLU A 37 -11.42 1.14 -8.79
C GLU A 37 -11.12 0.11 -9.87
N TYR A 38 -11.79 -1.04 -9.83
CA TYR A 38 -11.46 -2.15 -10.74
C TYR A 38 -12.70 -2.88 -11.24
N ASP A 39 -12.55 -3.56 -12.37
CA ASP A 39 -13.58 -4.42 -12.95
C ASP A 39 -13.34 -5.86 -12.48
N PRO A 40 -14.20 -6.40 -11.59
CA PRO A 40 -13.99 -7.74 -11.04
C PRO A 40 -14.14 -8.87 -12.07
N ASN A 41 -14.65 -8.56 -13.26
CA ASN A 41 -14.71 -9.54 -14.36
C ASN A 41 -13.38 -9.65 -15.11
N ILE A 42 -12.48 -8.69 -14.93
CA ILE A 42 -11.17 -8.66 -15.60
C ILE A 42 -10.05 -8.95 -14.60
N ILE A 43 -10.11 -8.36 -13.41
CA ILE A 43 -9.13 -8.61 -12.36
C ILE A 43 -9.86 -8.88 -11.04
N THR A 44 -9.44 -9.88 -10.30
CA THR A 44 -10.07 -10.23 -9.03
C THR A 44 -9.44 -9.44 -7.87
N TYR A 45 -10.16 -9.38 -6.76
CA TYR A 45 -9.62 -8.79 -5.54
C TYR A 45 -8.35 -9.52 -5.07
N ASN A 46 -8.34 -10.85 -5.17
CA ASN A 46 -7.17 -11.66 -4.80
C ASN A 46 -5.96 -11.36 -5.69
N GLU A 47 -6.17 -11.08 -6.96
CA GLU A 47 -5.07 -10.66 -7.86
C GLU A 47 -4.53 -9.29 -7.46
N LEU A 48 -5.39 -8.37 -7.03
CA LEU A 48 -4.95 -7.06 -6.51
C LEU A 48 -4.16 -7.22 -5.21
N LEU A 49 -4.59 -8.11 -4.32
CA LEU A 49 -3.86 -8.41 -3.10
C LEU A 49 -2.46 -8.96 -3.40
N GLU A 50 -2.34 -9.81 -4.40
CA GLU A 50 -1.04 -10.36 -4.82
C GLU A 50 -0.09 -9.24 -5.27
N VAL A 51 -0.61 -8.29 -6.06
CA VAL A 51 0.18 -7.12 -6.48
C VAL A 51 0.62 -6.29 -5.27
N PHE A 52 -0.27 -6.09 -4.32
CA PHE A 52 0.04 -5.35 -3.09
C PHE A 52 1.18 -6.02 -2.32
N TRP A 53 1.05 -7.31 -2.02
CA TRP A 53 2.05 -8.04 -1.25
C TRP A 53 3.41 -8.08 -1.94
N ARG A 54 3.43 -8.16 -3.26
CA ARG A 54 4.68 -8.22 -4.04
C ARG A 54 5.38 -6.87 -4.16
N ASN A 55 4.77 -5.78 -3.71
CA ASN A 55 5.34 -4.44 -3.86
C ASN A 55 5.67 -3.75 -2.55
N ILE A 56 5.54 -4.43 -1.41
CA ILE A 56 5.80 -3.86 -0.09
C ILE A 56 6.67 -4.77 0.76
N ASP A 57 7.17 -4.22 1.87
CA ASP A 57 7.72 -5.00 2.98
C ASP A 57 6.64 -5.10 4.06
N PRO A 58 5.91 -6.21 4.16
CA PRO A 58 4.81 -6.33 5.12
C PRO A 58 5.28 -6.53 6.56
N THR A 59 6.58 -6.65 6.80
CA THR A 59 7.16 -6.80 8.13
C THR A 59 7.65 -5.48 8.73
N ALA A 60 7.59 -4.40 7.96
CA ALA A 60 8.07 -3.08 8.39
C ALA A 60 6.98 -2.34 9.16
N LEU A 61 7.18 -2.13 10.46
CA LEU A 61 6.23 -1.42 11.31
C LEU A 61 6.47 0.07 11.24
N ASN A 62 5.48 0.80 10.71
CA ASN A 62 5.50 2.26 10.60
C ASN A 62 6.69 2.80 9.78
N TYR A 63 7.09 2.06 8.77
CA TYR A 63 8.02 2.55 7.75
C TYR A 63 7.92 1.68 6.49
N GLN A 64 8.38 2.21 5.37
CA GLN A 64 8.58 1.45 4.13
C GLN A 64 9.91 1.87 3.53
N PHE A 65 10.87 0.93 3.54
CA PHE A 65 12.22 1.15 3.01
C PHE A 65 12.86 2.39 3.65
N ALA A 66 13.13 3.45 2.89
CA ALA A 66 13.76 4.67 3.41
C ALA A 66 12.78 5.65 4.05
N ASP A 67 11.48 5.47 3.85
CA ASP A 67 10.45 6.37 4.38
C ASP A 67 9.99 5.92 5.77
N VAL A 68 10.27 6.73 6.78
CA VAL A 68 9.98 6.41 8.18
C VAL A 68 8.81 7.25 8.70
N GLY A 69 7.85 6.59 9.34
CA GLY A 69 6.69 7.22 9.95
C GLY A 69 5.42 6.39 9.78
N SER A 70 4.44 6.60 10.65
CA SER A 70 3.17 5.87 10.59
C SER A 70 2.40 6.11 9.28
N GLN A 71 2.62 7.25 8.62
CA GLN A 71 2.00 7.54 7.33
C GLN A 71 2.49 6.61 6.21
N TYR A 72 3.62 5.93 6.41
CA TYR A 72 4.18 4.97 5.46
C TYR A 72 3.95 3.52 5.87
N ARG A 73 3.11 3.29 6.89
CA ARG A 73 2.78 1.93 7.33
C ARG A 73 2.05 1.17 6.23
N THR A 74 2.16 -0.15 6.26
CA THR A 74 1.38 -1.00 5.37
C THR A 74 0.02 -1.28 6.00
N GLU A 75 -1.04 -1.04 5.25
CA GLU A 75 -2.39 -1.32 5.70
C GLU A 75 -3.30 -1.57 4.50
N ILE A 76 -4.22 -2.53 4.66
CA ILE A 76 -5.25 -2.78 3.67
C ILE A 76 -6.56 -2.26 4.26
N PHE A 77 -7.17 -1.33 3.55
CA PHE A 77 -8.49 -0.80 3.91
C PHE A 77 -9.53 -1.48 3.03
N THR A 78 -10.47 -2.18 3.65
CA THR A 78 -11.43 -3.02 2.94
C THR A 78 -12.80 -2.38 2.86
N VAL A 79 -13.54 -2.71 1.81
CA VAL A 79 -14.93 -2.29 1.63
C VAL A 79 -15.80 -3.55 1.66
N GLY A 80 -16.51 -3.73 2.76
CA GLY A 80 -17.41 -4.86 2.96
C GLY A 80 -16.72 -6.12 3.50
N PRO A 81 -17.55 -7.04 4.02
CA PRO A 81 -17.03 -8.24 4.71
C PRO A 81 -16.30 -9.21 3.79
N LYS A 82 -16.68 -9.28 2.52
CA LYS A 82 -16.02 -10.19 1.56
C LYS A 82 -14.57 -9.81 1.35
N GLN A 83 -14.29 -8.51 1.14
CA GLN A 83 -12.91 -8.03 0.99
C GLN A 83 -12.12 -8.25 2.27
N MET A 84 -12.74 -8.00 3.43
CA MET A 84 -12.11 -8.25 4.73
C MET A 84 -11.67 -9.71 4.87
N ASP A 85 -12.55 -10.65 4.56
CA ASP A 85 -12.25 -12.08 4.67
C ASP A 85 -11.15 -12.50 3.70
N GLU A 86 -11.20 -12.02 2.47
CA GLU A 86 -10.19 -12.33 1.46
C GLU A 86 -8.82 -11.75 1.83
N ALA A 87 -8.80 -10.52 2.35
CA ALA A 87 -7.56 -9.88 2.77
C ALA A 87 -6.90 -10.63 3.94
N ILE A 88 -7.69 -11.00 4.95
CA ILE A 88 -7.21 -11.76 6.11
C ILE A 88 -6.66 -13.11 5.67
N LYS A 89 -7.39 -13.82 4.82
CA LYS A 89 -6.95 -15.12 4.28
C LYS A 89 -5.62 -14.99 3.54
N SER A 90 -5.51 -13.98 2.69
CA SER A 90 -4.29 -13.70 1.92
C SER A 90 -3.09 -13.43 2.83
N ARG A 91 -3.30 -12.62 3.88
CA ARG A 91 -2.25 -12.33 4.87
C ARG A 91 -1.81 -13.60 5.59
N ASP A 92 -2.76 -14.42 6.03
CA ASP A 92 -2.47 -15.65 6.77
C ASP A 92 -1.72 -16.66 5.88
N GLU A 93 -2.10 -16.78 4.63
CA GLU A 93 -1.40 -17.64 3.67
C GLU A 93 0.04 -17.18 3.46
N LEU A 94 0.26 -15.87 3.35
CA LEU A 94 1.60 -15.30 3.18
C LEU A 94 2.45 -15.53 4.44
N GLU A 95 1.87 -15.31 5.62
CA GLU A 95 2.54 -15.56 6.90
C GLU A 95 2.98 -17.02 7.01
N ASN A 96 2.08 -17.94 6.66
CA ASN A 96 2.34 -19.38 6.74
C ASN A 96 3.29 -19.89 5.67
N SER A 97 3.57 -19.11 4.63
CA SER A 97 4.52 -19.46 3.58
C SER A 97 5.97 -19.40 4.03
N ASN A 98 6.23 -18.76 5.18
CA ASN A 98 7.57 -18.53 5.72
C ASN A 98 8.52 -17.78 4.77
N LYS A 99 7.95 -16.96 3.88
CA LYS A 99 8.72 -16.17 2.92
C LYS A 99 9.51 -15.03 3.60
N PHE A 100 9.02 -14.56 4.74
CA PHE A 100 9.64 -13.47 5.51
C PHE A 100 10.19 -14.01 6.84
N ASP A 101 11.34 -13.47 7.26
CA ASP A 101 11.97 -13.85 8.53
C ASP A 101 11.30 -13.25 9.75
N LYS A 102 10.52 -12.19 9.55
CA LYS A 102 9.82 -11.46 10.60
C LYS A 102 8.31 -11.61 10.42
N PRO A 103 7.52 -11.44 11.48
CA PRO A 103 6.06 -11.50 11.34
C PRO A 103 5.51 -10.35 10.50
N ILE A 104 4.41 -10.62 9.82
CA ILE A 104 3.70 -9.60 9.03
C ILE A 104 2.97 -8.67 10.00
N VAL A 105 3.20 -7.37 9.84
CA VAL A 105 2.59 -6.32 10.69
C VAL A 105 1.52 -5.51 9.95
N THR A 106 1.23 -5.86 8.70
CA THR A 106 0.21 -5.17 7.92
C THR A 106 -1.18 -5.30 8.57
N ALA A 107 -1.80 -4.18 8.88
CA ALA A 107 -3.15 -4.16 9.43
C ALA A 107 -4.18 -4.30 8.32
N ILE A 108 -5.32 -4.89 8.64
CA ILE A 108 -6.46 -5.01 7.73
C ILE A 108 -7.66 -4.42 8.45
N THR A 109 -8.21 -3.33 7.91
CA THR A 109 -9.19 -2.50 8.59
C THR A 109 -10.31 -2.14 7.62
N GLU A 110 -11.54 -2.03 8.11
CA GLU A 110 -12.64 -1.51 7.30
C GLU A 110 -12.34 -0.06 6.93
N ALA A 111 -12.56 0.30 5.64
CA ALA A 111 -12.18 1.60 5.11
C ALA A 111 -12.99 2.73 5.76
N PRO A 112 -12.33 3.69 6.42
CA PRO A 112 -12.98 4.94 6.85
C PRO A 112 -13.02 5.94 5.69
N VAL A 113 -13.18 7.22 5.99
CA VAL A 113 -13.23 8.26 4.97
C VAL A 113 -11.90 8.36 4.22
N PHE A 114 -11.98 8.37 2.89
CA PHE A 114 -10.84 8.58 2.00
C PHE A 114 -10.74 10.06 1.65
N TYR A 115 -9.54 10.62 1.83
CA TYR A 115 -9.26 12.01 1.45
C TYR A 115 -8.31 12.00 0.26
N ILE A 116 -8.75 12.53 -0.87
CA ILE A 116 -7.96 12.54 -2.10
C ILE A 116 -6.71 13.41 -1.92
N ALA A 117 -5.57 12.93 -2.40
CA ALA A 117 -4.33 13.71 -2.35
C ALA A 117 -4.33 14.79 -3.42
N GLU A 118 -3.46 15.76 -3.25
CA GLU A 118 -3.30 16.87 -4.19
C GLU A 118 -2.89 16.36 -5.56
N GLU A 119 -3.23 17.10 -6.61
CA GLU A 119 -3.00 16.69 -8.01
C GLU A 119 -1.54 16.32 -8.30
N TYR A 120 -0.59 17.02 -7.69
CA TYR A 120 0.82 16.74 -7.95
C TYR A 120 1.30 15.39 -7.39
N HIS A 121 0.52 14.76 -6.51
CA HIS A 121 0.81 13.41 -6.00
C HIS A 121 0.14 12.30 -6.81
N GLN A 122 -0.84 12.66 -7.66
CA GLN A 122 -1.56 11.66 -8.45
C GLN A 122 -0.66 11.13 -9.56
N ASP A 123 -0.65 9.80 -9.72
CA ASP A 123 0.13 9.13 -10.78
C ASP A 123 1.61 9.53 -10.79
N PHE A 124 2.20 9.73 -9.61
CA PHE A 124 3.60 10.15 -9.48
C PHE A 124 4.55 9.30 -10.33
N TYR A 125 4.39 7.99 -10.28
CA TYR A 125 5.26 7.08 -11.04
C TYR A 125 5.11 7.21 -12.55
N LYS A 126 3.94 7.62 -13.04
CA LYS A 126 3.69 7.87 -14.46
C LYS A 126 4.28 9.21 -14.91
N LYS A 127 4.05 10.23 -14.10
CA LYS A 127 4.48 11.60 -14.42
C LYS A 127 5.98 11.79 -14.28
N GLN A 128 6.63 11.01 -13.41
CA GLN A 128 8.04 11.16 -13.08
C GLN A 128 8.72 9.80 -12.99
N SER A 129 8.54 8.98 -14.02
CA SER A 129 9.01 7.58 -14.03
C SER A 129 10.51 7.42 -13.76
N ALA A 130 11.36 8.30 -14.32
CA ALA A 130 12.80 8.24 -14.09
C ALA A 130 13.15 8.52 -12.62
N ARG A 131 12.52 9.52 -12.02
CA ARG A 131 12.71 9.84 -10.60
C ARG A 131 12.21 8.71 -9.71
N TYR A 132 11.08 8.11 -10.06
CA TYR A 132 10.54 6.98 -9.30
C TYR A 132 11.50 5.80 -9.30
N LYS A 133 12.09 5.47 -10.46
CA LYS A 133 13.06 4.38 -10.55
C LYS A 133 14.29 4.63 -9.68
N ILE A 134 14.83 5.83 -9.73
CA ILE A 134 15.97 6.23 -8.90
C ILE A 134 15.60 6.12 -7.42
N TYR A 135 14.43 6.63 -7.05
CA TYR A 135 13.95 6.56 -5.68
C TYR A 135 13.78 5.10 -5.21
N ALA A 136 13.18 4.25 -6.03
CA ALA A 136 12.94 2.86 -5.67
C ALA A 136 14.25 2.10 -5.44
N GLU A 137 15.27 2.36 -6.26
CA GLU A 137 16.60 1.77 -6.08
C GLU A 137 17.30 2.31 -4.84
N ALA A 138 17.29 3.62 -4.65
CA ALA A 138 17.96 4.28 -3.52
C ALA A 138 17.32 3.92 -2.17
N SER A 139 16.01 3.73 -2.13
CA SER A 139 15.27 3.38 -0.90
C SER A 139 15.45 1.91 -0.49
N GLY A 140 15.97 1.07 -1.39
CA GLY A 140 16.10 -0.37 -1.16
C GLY A 140 14.88 -1.18 -1.58
N ARG A 141 13.82 -0.53 -2.07
CA ARG A 141 12.57 -1.22 -2.47
C ARG A 141 12.84 -2.26 -3.57
N LYS A 142 13.50 -1.84 -4.63
CA LYS A 142 13.77 -2.70 -5.79
C LYS A 142 14.58 -3.94 -5.38
N GLY A 143 15.67 -3.74 -4.65
CA GLY A 143 16.52 -4.85 -4.20
C GLY A 143 15.78 -5.82 -3.29
N PHE A 144 14.99 -5.30 -2.36
CA PHE A 144 14.19 -6.12 -1.47
C PHE A 144 13.18 -6.98 -2.24
N LEU A 145 12.45 -6.37 -3.16
CA LEU A 145 11.41 -7.08 -3.93
C LEU A 145 12.02 -8.16 -4.82
N GLU A 146 13.11 -7.85 -5.49
CA GLU A 146 13.81 -8.83 -6.34
C GLU A 146 14.29 -10.03 -5.52
N LYS A 147 14.89 -9.77 -4.35
CA LYS A 147 15.39 -10.82 -3.47
C LYS A 147 14.25 -11.70 -2.94
N THR A 148 13.17 -11.08 -2.50
CA THR A 148 12.04 -11.78 -1.85
C THR A 148 11.26 -12.66 -2.82
N TRP A 149 11.04 -12.20 -4.04
CA TRP A 149 10.12 -12.83 -5.00
C TRP A 149 10.82 -13.46 -6.20
N SER A 150 12.14 -13.56 -6.18
CA SER A 150 12.93 -14.02 -7.33
C SER A 150 12.67 -15.48 -7.74
N GLU A 151 12.14 -16.30 -6.83
CA GLU A 151 11.90 -17.72 -7.08
C GLU A 151 10.46 -18.02 -7.52
N ASP A 152 9.63 -17.00 -7.64
CA ASP A 152 8.21 -17.13 -7.98
C ASP A 152 7.92 -16.97 -9.48
#